data_f9f0cc6332b6df27691c5d7eb732fc59
#
_entry.id   f9f0cc6332b6df27691c5d7eb732fc59
#
_cell.length_a   1.000
_cell.length_b   1.000
_cell.length_c   1.000
_cell.angle_alpha   90.00
_cell.angle_beta   90.00
_cell.angle_gamma   90.00
#
_symmetry.space_group_name_H-M   'P 1'
#
loop_
_entity.id
_entity.type
_entity.pdbx_description
1 polymer ?
#
loop_
_entity_poly.entity_id
_entity_poly.type
_entity_poly.pdbx_seq_one_letter_code
_entity_poly.pdbx_strand_id
1 'polypeptide(L)'
;MLEAARALFTRDGYDHAGVRDVAAIVGVDAALVIRYFGSKEKLFAEAVAQGFDPGGYLEGERSGLGERLARSVLQKEKGDGGGYDPLLALLRSAPNERAAALLREGLDEQFVHPLARWLGGERASERAGLIAANLFGLAFMRAVVRSAPLATGEVEDLVALVAPVLQSYVDGKPSQTTPS
;
A
#
# COMPACT_ATOMS: atom_id res chain seq x y z
N MET A 1 2.61 -20.03 -4.75
CA MET A 1 1.17 -19.73 -5.00
C MET A 1 0.83 -18.28 -4.65
N LEU A 2 1.07 -17.84 -3.44
CA LEU A 2 0.70 -16.45 -3.02
C LEU A 2 1.42 -15.38 -3.83
N GLU A 3 2.70 -15.52 -4.11
CA GLU A 3 3.46 -14.60 -4.97
C GLU A 3 2.92 -14.54 -6.41
N ALA A 4 2.58 -15.69 -6.98
CA ALA A 4 1.96 -15.74 -8.30
C ALA A 4 0.58 -15.06 -8.31
N ALA A 5 -0.20 -15.25 -7.25
CA ALA A 5 -1.48 -14.56 -7.09
C ALA A 5 -1.29 -13.03 -6.98
N ARG A 6 -0.32 -12.58 -6.20
CA ARG A 6 0.04 -11.16 -6.06
C ARG A 6 0.41 -10.53 -7.40
N ALA A 7 1.29 -11.17 -8.16
CA ALA A 7 1.70 -10.68 -9.47
C ALA A 7 0.51 -10.58 -10.43
N LEU A 8 -0.36 -11.61 -10.45
CA LEU A 8 -1.57 -11.61 -11.27
C LEU A 8 -2.57 -10.53 -10.86
N PHE A 9 -2.89 -10.39 -9.57
CA PHE A 9 -3.82 -9.37 -9.10
C PHE A 9 -3.27 -7.95 -9.32
N THR A 10 -1.97 -7.76 -9.22
CA THR A 10 -1.32 -6.49 -9.55
C THR A 10 -1.45 -6.18 -11.04
N ARG A 11 -1.23 -7.18 -11.91
CA ARG A 11 -1.23 -7.00 -13.36
C ARG A 11 -2.63 -6.88 -13.94
N ASP A 12 -3.55 -7.76 -13.54
CA ASP A 12 -4.84 -7.98 -14.20
C ASP A 12 -6.05 -7.48 -13.37
N GLY A 13 -5.84 -7.20 -12.08
CA GLY A 13 -6.92 -6.90 -11.13
C GLY A 13 -7.70 -8.14 -10.71
N TYR A 14 -8.67 -7.94 -9.82
CA TYR A 14 -9.44 -9.05 -9.26
C TYR A 14 -10.26 -9.80 -10.31
N ASP A 15 -10.95 -9.11 -11.21
CA ASP A 15 -11.90 -9.75 -12.13
C ASP A 15 -11.22 -10.63 -13.17
N HIS A 16 -10.07 -10.22 -13.66
CA HIS A 16 -9.36 -10.90 -14.75
C HIS A 16 -8.33 -11.92 -14.27
N ALA A 17 -7.90 -11.88 -13.02
CA ALA A 17 -7.01 -12.87 -12.44
C ALA A 17 -7.81 -14.03 -11.84
N GLY A 18 -7.59 -15.24 -12.30
CA GLY A 18 -8.31 -16.46 -11.86
C GLY A 18 -7.44 -17.44 -11.07
N VAL A 19 -8.09 -18.29 -10.28
CA VAL A 19 -7.40 -19.40 -9.58
C VAL A 19 -6.67 -20.32 -10.56
N ARG A 20 -7.24 -20.54 -11.76
CA ARG A 20 -6.61 -21.35 -12.81
C ARG A 20 -5.34 -20.72 -13.35
N ASP A 21 -5.29 -19.39 -13.44
CA ASP A 21 -4.11 -18.67 -13.91
C ASP A 21 -2.97 -18.77 -12.89
N VAL A 22 -3.30 -18.64 -11.59
CA VAL A 22 -2.35 -18.88 -10.50
C VAL A 22 -1.80 -20.31 -10.55
N ALA A 23 -2.68 -21.30 -10.71
CA ALA A 23 -2.32 -22.71 -10.78
C ALA A 23 -1.38 -22.98 -11.97
N ALA A 24 -1.68 -22.39 -13.14
CA ALA A 24 -0.86 -22.53 -14.35
C ALA A 24 0.56 -21.93 -14.15
N ILE A 25 0.69 -20.76 -13.52
CA ILE A 25 1.99 -20.13 -13.25
C ILE A 25 2.85 -20.99 -12.33
N VAL A 26 2.22 -21.61 -11.31
CA VAL A 26 2.93 -22.40 -10.30
C VAL A 26 3.14 -23.86 -10.73
N GLY A 27 2.47 -24.29 -11.80
CA GLY A 27 2.55 -25.67 -12.30
C GLY A 27 1.81 -26.68 -11.42
N VAL A 28 0.67 -26.29 -10.85
CA VAL A 28 -0.17 -27.15 -10.00
C VAL A 28 -1.60 -27.23 -10.52
N ASP A 29 -2.38 -28.20 -9.98
CA ASP A 29 -3.82 -28.25 -10.26
C ASP A 29 -4.59 -27.12 -9.56
N ALA A 30 -5.58 -26.55 -10.23
CA ALA A 30 -6.43 -25.50 -9.67
C ALA A 30 -7.18 -25.94 -8.41
N ALA A 31 -7.53 -27.23 -8.31
CA ALA A 31 -8.13 -27.81 -7.11
C ALA A 31 -7.19 -27.74 -5.89
N LEU A 32 -5.88 -27.81 -6.10
CA LEU A 32 -4.90 -27.65 -5.02
C LEU A 32 -4.91 -26.23 -4.49
N VAL A 33 -5.00 -25.22 -5.37
CA VAL A 33 -5.08 -23.81 -4.96
C VAL A 33 -6.36 -23.58 -4.15
N ILE A 34 -7.51 -24.09 -4.63
CA ILE A 34 -8.78 -23.99 -3.89
C ILE A 34 -8.73 -24.73 -2.56
N ARG A 35 -8.11 -25.92 -2.51
CA ARG A 35 -7.95 -26.66 -1.26
C ARG A 35 -7.12 -25.92 -0.23
N TYR A 36 -6.12 -25.14 -0.68
CA TYR A 36 -5.22 -24.41 0.20
C TYR A 36 -5.83 -23.10 0.71
N PHE A 37 -6.41 -22.31 -0.19
CA PHE A 37 -6.93 -20.97 0.12
C PHE A 37 -8.46 -20.95 0.32
N GLY A 38 -9.19 -21.97 -0.10
CA GLY A 38 -10.63 -22.06 0.01
C GLY A 38 -11.38 -21.40 -1.13
N SER A 39 -11.10 -20.15 -1.46
CA SER A 39 -11.77 -19.41 -2.56
C SER A 39 -10.85 -18.35 -3.19
N LYS A 40 -11.28 -17.80 -4.34
CA LYS A 40 -10.60 -16.67 -5.00
C LYS A 40 -10.55 -15.45 -4.09
N GLU A 41 -11.63 -15.18 -3.35
CA GLU A 41 -11.74 -14.08 -2.41
C GLU A 41 -10.71 -14.20 -1.27
N LYS A 42 -10.60 -15.40 -0.69
CA LYS A 42 -9.64 -15.65 0.39
C LYS A 42 -8.19 -15.57 -0.12
N LEU A 43 -7.92 -16.12 -1.31
CA LEU A 43 -6.62 -16.00 -1.95
C LEU A 43 -6.28 -14.52 -2.20
N PHE A 44 -7.24 -13.73 -2.66
CA PHE A 44 -7.07 -12.28 -2.87
C PHE A 44 -6.81 -11.56 -1.55
N ALA A 45 -7.63 -11.83 -0.52
CA ALA A 45 -7.45 -11.23 0.81
C ALA A 45 -6.06 -11.52 1.41
N GLU A 46 -5.58 -12.77 1.31
CA GLU A 46 -4.23 -13.12 1.75
C GLU A 46 -3.13 -12.49 0.90
N ALA A 47 -3.35 -12.37 -0.41
CA ALA A 47 -2.41 -11.68 -1.30
C ALA A 47 -2.27 -10.20 -0.93
N VAL A 48 -3.38 -9.55 -0.58
CA VAL A 48 -3.44 -8.12 -0.23
C VAL A 48 -2.88 -7.84 1.16
N ALA A 49 -3.20 -8.68 2.15
CA ALA A 49 -2.90 -8.44 3.56
C ALA A 49 -1.42 -8.09 3.83
N GLN A 50 -0.48 -8.78 3.19
CA GLN A 50 0.95 -8.52 3.41
C GLN A 50 1.49 -7.27 2.66
N GLY A 51 0.68 -6.64 1.81
CA GLY A 51 1.10 -5.46 1.05
C GLY A 51 1.05 -4.16 1.83
N PHE A 52 0.37 -4.15 2.96
CA PHE A 52 0.11 -2.95 3.76
C PHE A 52 0.81 -2.95 5.13
N ASP A 53 1.68 -3.93 5.41
CA ASP A 53 2.32 -4.04 6.72
C ASP A 53 3.26 -2.84 7.01
N PRO A 54 2.95 -2.00 8.01
CA PRO A 54 3.81 -0.89 8.40
C PRO A 54 4.91 -1.30 9.38
N GLY A 55 5.01 -2.58 9.76
CA GLY A 55 5.84 -3.05 10.88
C GLY A 55 7.25 -2.51 10.85
N GLY A 56 7.96 -2.64 9.72
CA GLY A 56 9.32 -2.14 9.58
C GLY A 56 9.47 -0.60 9.66
N TYR A 57 8.41 0.16 9.38
CA TYR A 57 8.45 1.64 9.45
C TYR A 57 8.18 2.16 10.85
N LEU A 58 7.49 1.40 11.68
CA LEU A 58 7.17 1.78 13.06
C LEU A 58 8.36 1.55 14.02
N GLU A 59 9.38 0.85 13.58
CA GLU A 59 10.64 0.71 14.31
C GLU A 59 11.44 2.01 14.29
N GLY A 60 11.99 2.40 15.42
CA GLY A 60 12.79 3.60 15.56
C GLY A 60 12.03 4.78 16.20
N GLU A 61 12.68 5.94 16.21
CA GLU A 61 12.17 7.13 16.89
C GLU A 61 10.96 7.74 16.19
N ARG A 62 10.03 8.27 17.00
CA ARG A 62 8.82 8.93 16.53
C ARG A 62 9.12 10.12 15.60
N SER A 63 10.14 10.90 15.93
CA SER A 63 10.57 12.09 15.18
C SER A 63 11.00 11.82 13.73
N GLY A 64 11.39 10.58 13.41
CA GLY A 64 11.80 10.18 12.07
C GLY A 64 10.76 9.39 11.27
N LEU A 65 9.55 9.19 11.81
CA LEU A 65 8.57 8.34 11.11
C LEU A 65 8.13 8.93 9.77
N GLY A 66 7.92 10.24 9.70
CA GLY A 66 7.53 10.92 8.45
C GLY A 66 8.53 10.68 7.33
N GLU A 67 9.83 10.73 7.64
CA GLU A 67 10.89 10.46 6.68
C GLU A 67 10.93 8.98 6.26
N ARG A 68 10.86 8.05 7.20
CA ARG A 68 10.83 6.61 6.89
C ARG A 68 9.68 6.24 5.97
N LEU A 69 8.49 6.79 6.23
CA LEU A 69 7.31 6.58 5.40
C LEU A 69 7.45 7.22 4.01
N ALA A 70 7.98 8.44 3.91
CA ALA A 70 8.24 9.07 2.62
C ALA A 70 9.23 8.24 1.78
N ARG A 71 10.33 7.81 2.38
CA ARG A 71 11.35 6.96 1.73
C ARG A 71 10.80 5.63 1.26
N SER A 72 9.93 5.00 2.03
CA SER A 72 9.34 3.70 1.67
C SER A 72 8.58 3.71 0.33
N VAL A 73 8.00 4.85 -0.02
CA VAL A 73 7.29 5.04 -1.29
C VAL A 73 8.21 5.55 -2.38
N LEU A 74 9.11 6.49 -2.05
CA LEU A 74 9.94 7.18 -3.04
C LEU A 74 11.17 6.36 -3.47
N GLN A 75 11.72 5.53 -2.59
CA GLN A 75 12.87 4.66 -2.89
C GLN A 75 12.48 3.34 -3.55
N LYS A 76 11.19 3.00 -3.60
CA LYS A 76 10.72 1.81 -4.29
C LYS A 76 11.07 1.92 -5.77
N GLU A 77 12.12 1.23 -6.18
CA GLU A 77 12.58 1.23 -7.58
C GLU A 77 11.50 0.65 -8.51
N LYS A 78 11.46 1.20 -9.74
CA LYS A 78 10.69 0.61 -10.83
C LYS A 78 11.29 -0.77 -11.14
N GLY A 79 10.69 -1.83 -10.61
CA GLY A 79 11.01 -3.16 -11.07
C GLY A 79 11.83 -4.05 -10.15
N ASP A 80 11.66 -3.94 -8.85
CA ASP A 80 11.98 -5.07 -7.98
C ASP A 80 11.06 -6.25 -8.36
N GLY A 81 11.50 -6.87 -9.43
CA GLY A 81 11.07 -8.11 -10.09
C GLY A 81 9.66 -8.59 -9.80
N GLY A 82 8.68 -8.26 -10.65
CA GLY A 82 7.40 -8.98 -10.68
C GLY A 82 6.60 -8.96 -9.39
N GLY A 83 6.92 -8.06 -8.47
CA GLY A 83 6.40 -8.01 -7.13
C GLY A 83 4.98 -7.44 -7.06
N TYR A 84 4.32 -7.75 -5.99
CA TYR A 84 2.99 -7.25 -5.64
C TYR A 84 3.03 -5.74 -5.40
N ASP A 85 2.17 -5.02 -6.12
CA ASP A 85 1.91 -3.62 -5.88
C ASP A 85 0.45 -3.47 -5.38
N PRO A 86 0.26 -3.25 -4.07
CA PRO A 86 -1.08 -3.16 -3.48
C PRO A 86 -1.90 -2.01 -4.06
N LEU A 87 -1.25 -0.92 -4.48
CA LEU A 87 -1.92 0.22 -5.09
C LEU A 87 -2.44 -0.11 -6.48
N LEU A 88 -1.64 -0.77 -7.32
CA LEU A 88 -2.09 -1.21 -8.65
C LEU A 88 -3.19 -2.26 -8.53
N ALA A 89 -3.07 -3.20 -7.58
CA ALA A 89 -4.12 -4.18 -7.30
C ALA A 89 -5.42 -3.50 -6.87
N LEU A 90 -5.35 -2.47 -6.00
CA LEU A 90 -6.48 -1.65 -5.58
C LEU A 90 -7.15 -0.98 -6.77
N LEU A 91 -6.39 -0.25 -7.58
CA LEU A 91 -6.92 0.52 -8.70
C LEU A 91 -7.60 -0.36 -9.75
N ARG A 92 -6.98 -1.50 -10.08
CA ARG A 92 -7.52 -2.45 -11.06
C ARG A 92 -8.68 -3.27 -10.53
N SER A 93 -8.83 -3.36 -9.23
CA SER A 93 -9.91 -4.08 -8.57
C SER A 93 -11.03 -3.15 -8.07
N ALA A 94 -10.81 -1.84 -8.07
CA ALA A 94 -11.77 -0.84 -7.57
C ALA A 94 -13.17 -0.90 -8.20
N PRO A 95 -13.35 -1.27 -9.48
CA PRO A 95 -14.69 -1.44 -10.06
C PRO A 95 -15.48 -2.60 -9.46
N ASN A 96 -14.79 -3.57 -8.85
CA ASN A 96 -15.43 -4.71 -8.18
C ASN A 96 -15.65 -4.38 -6.70
N GLU A 97 -16.91 -4.18 -6.29
CA GLU A 97 -17.28 -3.80 -4.93
C GLU A 97 -16.75 -4.78 -3.87
N ARG A 98 -16.77 -6.07 -4.17
CA ARG A 98 -16.28 -7.11 -3.25
C ARG A 98 -14.77 -7.05 -3.07
N ALA A 99 -14.03 -6.90 -4.16
CA ALA A 99 -12.58 -6.72 -4.11
C ALA A 99 -12.21 -5.41 -3.41
N ALA A 100 -12.92 -4.32 -3.68
CA ALA A 100 -12.73 -3.03 -3.02
C ALA A 100 -12.99 -3.12 -1.50
N ALA A 101 -13.97 -3.90 -1.07
CA ALA A 101 -14.24 -4.14 0.36
C ALA A 101 -13.07 -4.91 1.02
N LEU A 102 -12.57 -5.97 0.40
CA LEU A 102 -11.43 -6.75 0.91
C LEU A 102 -10.14 -5.90 0.98
N LEU A 103 -9.92 -5.05 -0.02
CA LEU A 103 -8.79 -4.13 -0.03
C LEU A 103 -8.88 -3.08 1.08
N ARG A 104 -10.08 -2.53 1.30
CA ARG A 104 -10.33 -1.58 2.40
C ARG A 104 -10.07 -2.24 3.75
N GLU A 105 -10.64 -3.43 3.97
CA GLU A 105 -10.41 -4.20 5.18
C GLU A 105 -8.91 -4.49 5.40
N GLY A 106 -8.20 -4.93 4.35
CA GLY A 106 -6.77 -5.17 4.40
C GLY A 106 -5.97 -3.90 4.75
N LEU A 107 -6.31 -2.76 4.14
CA LEU A 107 -5.68 -1.47 4.46
C LEU A 107 -5.94 -1.04 5.90
N ASP A 108 -7.19 -1.13 6.34
CA ASP A 108 -7.57 -0.72 7.70
C ASP A 108 -6.90 -1.60 8.74
N GLU A 109 -6.96 -2.92 8.59
CA GLU A 109 -6.40 -3.87 9.56
C GLU A 109 -4.87 -3.93 9.57
N GLN A 110 -4.23 -3.82 8.41
CA GLN A 110 -2.79 -4.02 8.28
C GLN A 110 -1.98 -2.71 8.35
N PHE A 111 -2.59 -1.55 8.07
CA PHE A 111 -1.90 -0.27 8.06
C PHE A 111 -2.53 0.75 9.00
N VAL A 112 -3.81 1.12 8.78
CA VAL A 112 -4.43 2.26 9.47
C VAL A 112 -4.57 1.98 10.97
N HIS A 113 -5.11 0.84 11.37
CA HIS A 113 -5.33 0.52 12.77
C HIS A 113 -4.01 0.32 13.56
N PRO A 114 -2.99 -0.42 13.06
CA PRO A 114 -1.68 -0.49 13.73
C PRO A 114 -1.01 0.87 13.87
N LEU A 115 -1.03 1.69 12.81
CA LEU A 115 -0.47 3.03 12.83
C LEU A 115 -1.22 3.92 13.82
N ALA A 116 -2.56 3.91 13.82
CA ALA A 116 -3.36 4.69 14.75
C ALA A 116 -3.08 4.33 16.21
N ARG A 117 -2.96 3.03 16.52
CA ARG A 117 -2.56 2.58 17.87
C ARG A 117 -1.18 3.08 18.27
N TRP A 118 -0.23 3.04 17.34
CA TRP A 118 1.11 3.52 17.57
C TRP A 118 1.17 5.06 17.75
N LEU A 119 0.40 5.80 16.93
CA LEU A 119 0.30 7.26 17.02
C LEU A 119 -0.28 7.71 18.37
N GLY A 120 -1.35 7.06 18.81
CA GLY A 120 -2.05 7.42 20.04
C GLY A 120 -2.62 8.85 20.04
N GLY A 121 -3.27 9.21 21.15
CA GLY A 121 -3.81 10.56 21.35
C GLY A 121 -5.03 10.89 20.49
N GLU A 122 -5.37 12.17 20.44
CA GLU A 122 -6.56 12.63 19.74
C GLU A 122 -6.48 12.40 18.23
N ARG A 123 -7.61 11.99 17.64
CA ARG A 123 -7.79 11.79 16.19
C ARG A 123 -6.72 10.88 15.57
N ALA A 124 -6.23 9.90 16.32
CA ALA A 124 -5.18 8.99 15.84
C ALA A 124 -5.59 8.23 14.57
N SER A 125 -6.85 7.80 14.48
CA SER A 125 -7.37 7.10 13.31
C SER A 125 -7.43 7.99 12.08
N GLU A 126 -7.91 9.23 12.22
CA GLU A 126 -7.95 10.19 11.10
C GLU A 126 -6.53 10.57 10.65
N ARG A 127 -5.61 10.74 11.59
CA ARG A 127 -4.20 11.03 11.26
C ARG A 127 -3.54 9.87 10.53
N ALA A 128 -3.78 8.64 10.97
CA ALA A 128 -3.30 7.43 10.27
C ALA A 128 -3.91 7.33 8.86
N GLY A 129 -5.21 7.60 8.71
CA GLY A 129 -5.87 7.66 7.42
C GLY A 129 -5.30 8.73 6.49
N LEU A 130 -4.99 9.93 7.01
CA LEU A 130 -4.35 11.00 6.24
C LEU A 130 -2.93 10.64 5.81
N ILE A 131 -2.16 9.97 6.66
CA ILE A 131 -0.84 9.43 6.30
C ILE A 131 -1.00 8.43 5.16
N ALA A 132 -1.92 7.47 5.28
CA ALA A 132 -2.21 6.50 4.23
C ALA A 132 -2.59 7.20 2.91
N ALA A 133 -3.50 8.17 2.94
CA ALA A 133 -3.94 8.90 1.75
C ALA A 133 -2.78 9.63 1.06
N ASN A 134 -1.88 10.25 1.80
CA ASN A 134 -0.69 10.90 1.24
C ASN A 134 0.26 9.90 0.58
N LEU A 135 0.56 8.78 1.26
CA LEU A 135 1.45 7.74 0.73
C LEU A 135 0.88 7.09 -0.53
N PHE A 136 -0.40 6.73 -0.51
CA PHE A 136 -1.08 6.14 -1.68
C PHE A 136 -1.20 7.13 -2.83
N GLY A 137 -1.55 8.38 -2.55
CA GLY A 137 -1.61 9.44 -3.56
C GLY A 137 -0.25 9.67 -4.23
N LEU A 138 0.82 9.75 -3.44
CA LEU A 138 2.19 9.90 -3.93
C LEU A 138 2.62 8.71 -4.80
N ALA A 139 2.41 7.48 -4.31
CA ALA A 139 2.72 6.26 -5.05
C ALA A 139 1.94 6.20 -6.38
N PHE A 140 0.65 6.55 -6.36
CA PHE A 140 -0.21 6.59 -7.54
C PHE A 140 0.27 7.60 -8.58
N MET A 141 0.52 8.82 -8.16
CA MET A 141 0.97 9.89 -9.05
C MET A 141 2.34 9.59 -9.66
N ARG A 142 3.23 8.95 -8.87
CA ARG A 142 4.57 8.58 -9.32
C ARG A 142 4.59 7.36 -10.24
N ALA A 143 3.94 6.27 -9.84
CA ALA A 143 4.05 4.97 -10.50
C ALA A 143 3.04 4.76 -11.62
N VAL A 144 1.79 5.26 -11.44
CA VAL A 144 0.66 5.01 -12.36
C VAL A 144 0.48 6.17 -13.32
N VAL A 145 0.24 7.38 -12.80
CA VAL A 145 0.06 8.59 -13.61
C VAL A 145 1.38 9.00 -14.26
N ARG A 146 2.51 8.71 -13.62
CA ARG A 146 3.85 9.11 -14.05
C ARG A 146 3.95 10.62 -14.24
N SER A 147 3.38 11.37 -13.30
CA SER A 147 3.49 12.82 -13.27
C SER A 147 4.97 13.23 -13.33
N ALA A 148 5.36 13.98 -14.34
CA ALA A 148 6.76 14.28 -14.63
C ALA A 148 7.53 14.82 -13.40
N PRO A 149 7.04 15.81 -12.63
CA PRO A 149 7.76 16.30 -11.44
C PRO A 149 8.04 15.23 -10.39
N LEU A 150 7.12 14.25 -10.23
CA LEU A 150 7.26 13.18 -9.24
C LEU A 150 8.02 11.97 -9.78
N ALA A 151 7.95 11.72 -11.10
CA ALA A 151 8.58 10.57 -11.72
C ALA A 151 10.08 10.77 -11.99
N THR A 152 10.50 12.03 -12.23
CA THR A 152 11.88 12.41 -12.56
C THR A 152 12.59 13.19 -11.45
N GLY A 153 11.85 13.66 -10.43
CA GLY A 153 12.41 14.39 -9.30
C GLY A 153 13.37 13.53 -8.48
N GLU A 154 14.43 14.16 -7.99
CA GLU A 154 15.38 13.51 -7.09
C GLU A 154 14.69 13.05 -5.81
N VAL A 155 14.98 11.82 -5.40
CA VAL A 155 14.30 11.19 -4.25
C VAL A 155 14.48 12.00 -2.98
N GLU A 156 15.69 12.52 -2.74
CA GLU A 156 16.01 13.28 -1.53
C GLU A 156 15.21 14.60 -1.47
N ASP A 157 15.07 15.29 -2.60
CA ASP A 157 14.27 16.52 -2.68
C ASP A 157 12.78 16.25 -2.40
N LEU A 158 12.25 15.16 -2.96
CA LEU A 158 10.88 14.76 -2.72
C LEU A 158 10.65 14.32 -1.26
N VAL A 159 11.61 13.61 -0.67
CA VAL A 159 11.57 13.25 0.76
C VAL A 159 11.55 14.51 1.62
N ALA A 160 12.42 15.48 1.33
CA ALA A 160 12.50 16.72 2.08
C ALA A 160 11.17 17.52 2.07
N LEU A 161 10.39 17.41 0.98
CA LEU A 161 9.08 18.06 0.87
C LEU A 161 7.97 17.28 1.57
N VAL A 162 7.97 15.95 1.45
CA VAL A 162 6.87 15.09 1.93
C VAL A 162 7.00 14.73 3.40
N ALA A 163 8.23 14.46 3.88
CA ALA A 163 8.47 13.99 5.24
C ALA A 163 7.93 14.94 6.33
N PRO A 164 8.11 16.28 6.23
CA PRO A 164 7.55 17.19 7.23
C PRO A 164 6.02 17.17 7.29
N VAL A 165 5.35 16.98 6.14
CA VAL A 165 3.88 16.89 6.07
C VAL A 165 3.41 15.64 6.80
N LEU A 166 4.02 14.48 6.51
CA LEU A 166 3.71 13.23 7.20
C LEU A 166 4.02 13.33 8.70
N GLN A 167 5.15 13.95 9.05
CA GLN A 167 5.54 14.14 10.45
C GLN A 167 4.55 15.02 11.22
N SER A 168 3.94 16.02 10.57
CA SER A 168 2.90 16.84 11.22
C SER A 168 1.69 16.01 11.65
N TYR A 169 1.30 15.02 10.87
CA TYR A 169 0.25 14.05 11.27
C TYR A 169 0.73 13.13 12.39
N VAL A 170 1.99 12.70 12.35
CA VAL A 170 2.58 11.89 13.42
C VAL A 170 2.56 12.64 14.75
N ASP A 171 2.93 13.91 14.75
CA ASP A 171 3.00 14.75 15.95
C ASP A 171 1.63 15.23 16.45
N GLY A 172 0.60 15.14 15.61
CA GLY A 172 -0.73 15.66 15.92
C GLY A 172 -0.81 17.19 15.92
N LYS A 173 0.16 17.85 15.26
CA LYS A 173 0.18 19.30 15.12
C LYS A 173 -0.38 19.70 13.76
N PRO A 174 -1.31 20.66 13.66
CA PRO A 174 -1.66 21.23 12.37
C PRO A 174 -0.41 21.87 11.75
N SER A 175 -0.21 21.67 10.44
CA SER A 175 0.84 22.41 9.72
C SER A 175 0.61 23.89 9.93
N GLN A 176 1.52 24.56 10.64
CA GLN A 176 1.47 26.01 10.80
C GLN A 176 1.82 26.62 9.44
N THR A 177 0.81 27.01 8.69
CA THR A 177 1.00 27.94 7.58
C THR A 177 1.29 29.29 8.24
N THR A 178 2.55 29.70 8.27
CA THR A 178 2.91 31.06 8.64
C THR A 178 2.37 31.96 7.53
N PRO A 179 1.39 32.86 7.82
CA PRO A 179 1.01 33.83 6.82
C PRO A 179 2.16 34.81 6.66
N SER A 180 2.63 35.01 5.44
CA SER A 180 3.53 36.10 5.06
C SER A 180 2.78 37.40 5.02
#